data_6a49c92cdc7f38d2624b21bf7ed48eba
#
_entry.id   6a49c92cdc7f38d2624b21bf7ed48eba
#
_cell.length_a   1.000
_cell.length_b   1.000
_cell.length_c   1.000
_cell.angle_alpha   90.00
_cell.angle_beta   90.00
_cell.angle_gamma   90.00
#
_symmetry.space_group_name_H-M   'P 1'
#
loop_
_entity.id
_entity.type
_entity.pdbx_description
1 polymer ?
#
loop_
_entity_poly.entity_id
_entity_poly.type
_entity_poly.pdbx_seq_one_letter_code
_entity_poly.pdbx_strand_id
1 'polypeptide(L)'
;MEEEQLWFAMRDQHRGLSSQYMYEHLAAQGFETYTPTVKKRKIIKGHAVIVEKPYIRDLFFIHATLSQVKAIMTPYCHFQFRYRTGVSPATPIVVPKKEMDDFIRVNQNSDSPEFISPDSIPADVRNRKIRVVGGPLDGVQGMLKTVRGSKFKTLYVELPGIMAVSAVSQFDFIQFDD
;
A
#
# COMPACT_ATOMS: atom_id res chain seq x y z
N MET A 1 8.81 -28.44 5.45
CA MET A 1 8.98 -27.27 4.58
C MET A 1 8.34 -26.09 5.32
N GLU A 2 9.09 -25.04 5.54
CA GLU A 2 8.51 -23.81 6.07
C GLU A 2 7.59 -23.19 5.01
N GLU A 3 6.38 -22.85 5.42
CA GLU A 3 5.43 -22.17 4.54
C GLU A 3 5.88 -20.73 4.31
N GLU A 4 5.87 -20.27 3.06
CA GLU A 4 6.33 -18.93 2.69
C GLU A 4 5.44 -17.85 3.33
N GLN A 5 6.07 -16.81 3.90
CA GLN A 5 5.37 -15.62 4.36
C GLN A 5 5.14 -14.67 3.18
N LEU A 6 3.90 -14.24 3.02
CA LEU A 6 3.44 -13.40 1.93
C LEU A 6 2.63 -12.22 2.46
N TRP A 7 2.58 -11.13 1.71
CA TRP A 7 1.68 -10.03 1.99
C TRP A 7 0.31 -10.31 1.38
N PHE A 8 -0.68 -10.56 2.22
CA PHE A 8 -2.07 -10.75 1.81
C PHE A 8 -2.85 -9.44 1.94
N ALA A 9 -3.59 -9.09 0.87
CA ALA A 9 -4.57 -8.01 0.94
C ALA A 9 -5.85 -8.53 1.61
N MET A 10 -6.27 -7.85 2.67
CA MET A 10 -7.39 -8.25 3.51
C MET A 10 -8.51 -7.21 3.47
N ARG A 11 -9.72 -7.68 3.69
CA ARG A 11 -10.90 -6.84 3.90
C ARG A 11 -11.37 -6.98 5.34
N ASP A 12 -11.45 -5.86 6.04
CA ASP A 12 -12.06 -5.75 7.37
C ASP A 12 -13.46 -5.14 7.23
N GLN A 13 -14.48 -5.99 7.36
CA GLN A 13 -15.88 -5.56 7.27
C GLN A 13 -16.47 -5.14 8.63
N HIS A 14 -15.61 -4.87 9.60
CA HIS A 14 -16.05 -4.46 10.93
C HIS A 14 -16.90 -3.19 10.87
N ARG A 15 -18.18 -3.35 11.16
CA ARG A 15 -19.14 -2.25 11.22
C ARG A 15 -19.30 -1.76 12.66
N GLY A 16 -18.37 -0.89 13.06
CA GLY A 16 -18.78 0.26 13.83
C GLY A 16 -18.99 0.17 15.34
N LEU A 17 -18.64 -0.88 16.08
CA LEU A 17 -18.79 -0.88 17.56
C LEU A 17 -17.45 -0.98 18.32
N SER A 18 -16.38 -1.31 17.67
CA SER A 18 -15.02 -1.27 18.25
C SER A 18 -14.27 -0.08 17.68
N SER A 19 -13.60 0.66 18.53
CA SER A 19 -12.72 1.76 18.15
C SER A 19 -11.40 1.29 17.52
N GLN A 20 -11.11 0.00 17.60
CA GLN A 20 -9.85 -0.58 17.15
C GLN A 20 -10.03 -1.28 15.80
N TYR A 21 -9.17 -0.93 14.84
CA TYR A 21 -9.10 -1.61 13.57
C TYR A 21 -8.45 -3.00 13.71
N MET A 22 -8.83 -3.95 12.84
CA MET A 22 -8.29 -5.31 12.87
C MET A 22 -6.76 -5.32 12.67
N TYR A 23 -6.22 -4.47 11.81
CA TYR A 23 -4.78 -4.40 11.59
C TYR A 23 -4.01 -3.99 12.85
N GLU A 24 -4.57 -3.10 13.70
CA GLU A 24 -3.97 -2.70 14.98
C GLU A 24 -4.02 -3.85 15.98
N HIS A 25 -5.14 -4.57 16.02
CA HIS A 25 -5.31 -5.74 16.89
C HIS A 25 -4.31 -6.84 16.54
N LEU A 26 -4.12 -7.13 15.25
CA LEU A 26 -3.16 -8.15 14.79
C LEU A 26 -1.71 -7.70 14.99
N ALA A 27 -1.41 -6.42 14.82
CA ALA A 27 -0.09 -5.86 15.12
C ALA A 27 0.26 -6.03 16.61
N ALA A 28 -0.71 -5.83 17.52
CA ALA A 28 -0.53 -6.07 18.96
C ALA A 28 -0.28 -7.56 19.29
N GLN A 29 -0.71 -8.47 18.43
CA GLN A 29 -0.42 -9.90 18.54
C GLN A 29 0.93 -10.32 17.92
N GLY A 30 1.68 -9.37 17.36
CA GLY A 30 3.01 -9.61 16.78
C GLY A 30 3.02 -9.89 15.28
N PHE A 31 1.88 -9.73 14.58
CA PHE A 31 1.86 -9.81 13.12
C PHE A 31 2.33 -8.50 12.48
N GLU A 32 3.09 -8.61 11.41
CA GLU A 32 3.43 -7.45 10.59
C GLU A 32 2.21 -7.07 9.75
N THR A 33 1.64 -5.89 10.00
CA THR A 33 0.47 -5.38 9.29
C THR A 33 0.73 -3.99 8.75
N TYR A 34 0.04 -3.63 7.67
CA TYR A 34 0.13 -2.31 7.06
C TYR A 34 -1.22 -1.89 6.49
N THR A 35 -1.56 -0.62 6.65
CA THR A 35 -2.64 0.03 5.90
C THR A 35 -2.20 1.42 5.46
N PRO A 36 -2.44 1.81 4.20
CA PRO A 36 -2.20 3.18 3.75
C PRO A 36 -3.09 4.16 4.51
N THR A 37 -2.49 5.17 5.14
CA THR A 37 -3.22 6.16 5.93
C THR A 37 -3.11 7.55 5.33
N VAL A 38 -4.11 8.38 5.57
CA VAL A 38 -4.14 9.80 5.22
C VAL A 38 -4.37 10.65 6.46
N LYS A 39 -3.70 11.78 6.52
CA LYS A 39 -3.89 12.78 7.57
C LYS A 39 -5.09 13.66 7.23
N LYS A 40 -6.08 13.70 8.11
CA LYS A 40 -7.27 14.56 7.96
C LYS A 40 -7.38 15.51 9.14
N ARG A 41 -7.67 16.79 8.84
CA ARG A 41 -8.02 17.76 9.87
C ARG A 41 -9.43 17.48 10.37
N LYS A 42 -9.60 17.36 11.69
CA LYS A 42 -10.88 17.18 12.37
C LYS A 42 -11.02 18.23 13.46
N ILE A 43 -12.23 18.74 13.67
CA ILE A 43 -12.51 19.63 14.80
C ILE A 43 -13.09 18.76 15.92
N ILE A 44 -12.40 18.70 17.05
CA ILE A 44 -12.83 17.99 18.25
C ILE A 44 -12.91 19.01 19.38
N LYS A 45 -14.09 19.16 19.97
CA LYS A 45 -14.36 20.15 21.04
C LYS A 45 -13.86 21.56 20.72
N GLY A 46 -14.05 22.02 19.47
CA GLY A 46 -13.65 23.35 19.01
C GLY A 46 -12.17 23.50 18.64
N HIS A 47 -11.34 22.48 18.83
CA HIS A 47 -9.93 22.48 18.46
C HIS A 47 -9.66 21.69 17.19
N ALA A 48 -8.81 22.23 16.32
CA ALA A 48 -8.37 21.54 15.12
C ALA A 48 -7.32 20.49 15.50
N VAL A 49 -7.61 19.23 15.22
CA VAL A 49 -6.72 18.08 15.45
C VAL A 49 -6.47 17.37 14.14
N ILE A 50 -5.23 16.99 13.89
CA ILE A 50 -4.87 16.11 12.76
C ILE A 50 -5.06 14.67 13.22
N VAL A 51 -5.93 13.95 12.53
CA VAL A 51 -6.16 12.52 12.76
C VAL A 51 -5.70 11.74 11.56
N GLU A 52 -5.03 10.62 11.82
CA GLU A 52 -4.62 9.67 10.79
C GLU A 52 -5.71 8.60 10.62
N LYS A 53 -6.10 8.32 9.38
CA LYS A 53 -7.14 7.35 9.06
C LYS A 53 -6.74 6.51 7.85
N PRO A 54 -7.18 5.25 7.79
CA PRO A 54 -7.02 4.44 6.58
C PRO A 54 -7.57 5.17 5.34
N TYR A 55 -6.80 5.16 4.27
CA TYR A 55 -7.23 5.70 2.98
C TYR A 55 -8.42 4.92 2.40
N ILE A 56 -8.31 3.59 2.40
CA ILE A 56 -9.43 2.68 2.13
C ILE A 56 -9.81 2.03 3.46
N ARG A 57 -11.01 2.33 3.95
CA ARG A 57 -11.45 1.99 5.31
C ARG A 57 -11.39 0.51 5.65
N ASP A 58 -11.68 -0.35 4.68
CA ASP A 58 -11.78 -1.79 4.86
C ASP A 58 -10.58 -2.55 4.29
N LEU A 59 -9.49 -1.86 3.93
CA LEU A 59 -8.27 -2.45 3.37
C LEU A 59 -7.14 -2.43 4.40
N PHE A 60 -6.52 -3.58 4.61
CA PHE A 60 -5.21 -3.67 5.22
C PHE A 60 -4.43 -4.86 4.62
N PHE A 61 -3.15 -4.91 4.93
CA PHE A 61 -2.25 -5.98 4.52
C PHE A 61 -1.69 -6.68 5.74
N ILE A 62 -1.49 -7.99 5.64
CA ILE A 62 -0.82 -8.80 6.65
C ILE A 62 0.30 -9.62 6.01
N HIS A 63 1.47 -9.61 6.63
CA HIS A 63 2.61 -10.44 6.26
C HIS A 63 2.62 -11.69 7.12
N ALA A 64 2.24 -12.82 6.55
CA ALA A 64 2.09 -14.08 7.27
C ALA A 64 2.08 -15.26 6.29
N THR A 65 2.07 -16.48 6.81
CA THR A 65 1.78 -17.66 5.99
C THR A 65 0.29 -17.80 5.72
N LEU A 66 -0.09 -18.50 4.66
CA LEU A 66 -1.49 -18.76 4.34
C LEU A 66 -2.23 -19.48 5.47
N SER A 67 -1.56 -20.45 6.12
CA SER A 67 -2.10 -21.20 7.26
C SER A 67 -2.35 -20.30 8.46
N GLN A 68 -1.44 -19.38 8.77
CA GLN A 68 -1.61 -18.40 9.85
C GLN A 68 -2.81 -17.49 9.58
N VAL A 69 -2.95 -16.95 8.37
CA VAL A 69 -4.06 -16.07 8.02
C VAL A 69 -5.39 -16.82 8.14
N LYS A 70 -5.49 -18.04 7.64
CA LYS A 70 -6.71 -18.89 7.79
C LYS A 70 -7.05 -19.17 9.25
N ALA A 71 -6.05 -19.44 10.09
CA ALA A 71 -6.26 -19.67 11.53
C ALA A 71 -6.79 -18.41 12.23
N ILE A 72 -6.28 -17.22 11.88
CA ILE A 72 -6.76 -15.94 12.43
C ILE A 72 -8.20 -15.65 11.95
N MET A 73 -8.53 -15.96 10.71
CA MET A 73 -9.88 -15.73 10.16
C MET A 73 -10.96 -16.55 10.84
N THR A 74 -10.63 -17.72 11.39
CA THR A 74 -11.60 -18.63 11.99
C THR A 74 -12.43 -18.00 13.12
N PRO A 75 -11.84 -17.28 14.11
CA PRO A 75 -12.62 -16.62 15.16
C PRO A 75 -13.24 -15.26 14.72
N TYR A 76 -12.85 -14.71 13.58
CA TYR A 76 -13.27 -13.37 13.15
C TYR A 76 -13.98 -13.42 11.79
N CYS A 77 -15.30 -13.57 11.79
CA CYS A 77 -16.09 -13.69 10.55
C CYS A 77 -16.17 -12.41 9.70
N HIS A 78 -15.78 -11.25 10.24
CA HIS A 78 -15.81 -9.97 9.54
C HIS A 78 -14.52 -9.66 8.76
N PHE A 79 -13.54 -10.52 8.82
CA PHE A 79 -12.23 -10.36 8.26
C PHE A 79 -11.98 -11.44 7.19
N GLN A 80 -11.66 -11.02 5.96
CA GLN A 80 -11.61 -11.89 4.79
C GLN A 80 -10.46 -11.53 3.87
N PHE A 81 -9.99 -12.47 3.07
CA PHE A 81 -9.13 -12.17 1.93
C PHE A 81 -9.83 -11.25 0.92
N ARG A 82 -9.07 -10.37 0.30
CA ARG A 82 -9.46 -9.77 -0.97
C ARG A 82 -9.08 -10.72 -2.10
N TYR A 83 -9.99 -10.88 -3.05
CA TYR A 83 -9.80 -11.78 -4.18
C TYR A 83 -9.68 -11.01 -5.48
N ARG A 84 -8.93 -11.56 -6.43
CA ARG A 84 -8.85 -11.03 -7.78
C ARG A 84 -10.19 -11.16 -8.48
N THR A 85 -10.67 -10.07 -9.07
CA THR A 85 -11.92 -10.06 -9.84
C THR A 85 -11.73 -10.80 -11.16
N GLY A 86 -12.70 -11.59 -11.58
CA GLY A 86 -12.70 -12.28 -12.88
C GLY A 86 -11.77 -13.49 -12.99
N VAL A 87 -11.22 -13.97 -11.87
CA VAL A 87 -10.38 -15.17 -11.83
C VAL A 87 -11.13 -16.32 -11.16
N SER A 88 -11.11 -17.49 -11.79
CA SER A 88 -11.70 -18.74 -11.24
C SER A 88 -10.65 -19.84 -11.25
N PRO A 89 -10.41 -20.54 -10.11
CA PRO A 89 -11.03 -20.31 -8.80
C PRO A 89 -10.60 -18.99 -8.15
N ALA A 90 -11.41 -18.52 -7.20
CA ALA A 90 -11.12 -17.28 -6.48
C ALA A 90 -9.75 -17.36 -5.79
N THR A 91 -8.86 -16.46 -6.18
CA THR A 91 -7.47 -16.45 -5.71
C THR A 91 -7.25 -15.20 -4.84
N PRO A 92 -6.77 -15.35 -3.59
CA PRO A 92 -6.41 -14.22 -2.74
C PRO A 92 -5.40 -13.30 -3.43
N ILE A 93 -5.54 -12.00 -3.21
CA ILE A 93 -4.56 -11.04 -3.70
C ILE A 93 -3.34 -11.10 -2.77
N VAL A 94 -2.21 -11.44 -3.37
CA VAL A 94 -0.89 -11.44 -2.75
C VAL A 94 -0.05 -10.34 -3.39
N VAL A 95 0.62 -9.55 -2.55
CA VAL A 95 1.57 -8.53 -3.00
C VAL A 95 2.98 -9.06 -2.78
N PRO A 96 3.83 -9.07 -3.81
CA PRO A 96 5.24 -9.42 -3.66
C PRO A 96 5.92 -8.52 -2.63
N LYS A 97 6.80 -9.10 -1.82
CA LYS A 97 7.47 -8.37 -0.73
C LYS A 97 8.18 -7.10 -1.23
N LYS A 98 8.88 -7.18 -2.36
CA LYS A 98 9.59 -6.03 -2.95
C LYS A 98 8.65 -4.88 -3.30
N GLU A 99 7.50 -5.18 -3.90
CA GLU A 99 6.50 -4.17 -4.28
C GLU A 99 5.89 -3.51 -3.03
N MET A 100 5.61 -4.30 -2.00
CA MET A 100 5.10 -3.77 -0.73
C MET A 100 6.14 -2.90 -0.02
N ASP A 101 7.38 -3.34 0.05
CA ASP A 101 8.48 -2.58 0.65
C ASP A 101 8.67 -1.24 -0.08
N ASP A 102 8.65 -1.23 -1.41
CA ASP A 102 8.77 -0.03 -2.23
C ASP A 102 7.59 0.94 -2.00
N PHE A 103 6.38 0.41 -1.97
CA PHE A 103 5.17 1.19 -1.70
C PHE A 103 5.23 1.87 -0.32
N ILE A 104 5.57 1.11 0.71
CA ILE A 104 5.70 1.61 2.08
C ILE A 104 6.80 2.69 2.15
N ARG A 105 7.95 2.45 1.51
CA ARG A 105 9.05 3.41 1.50
C ARG A 105 8.67 4.73 0.84
N VAL A 106 7.99 4.70 -0.29
CA VAL A 106 7.53 5.92 -0.98
C VAL A 106 6.54 6.66 -0.10
N ASN A 107 5.59 5.95 0.52
CA ASN A 107 4.61 6.58 1.41
C ASN A 107 5.26 7.24 2.64
N GLN A 108 6.27 6.61 3.23
CA GLN A 108 6.91 7.09 4.45
C GLN A 108 7.97 8.17 4.21
N ASN A 109 8.65 8.16 3.05
CA ASN A 109 9.80 9.01 2.77
C ASN A 109 9.52 10.11 1.75
N SER A 110 8.27 10.32 1.36
CA SER A 110 7.86 11.40 0.47
C SER A 110 7.17 12.51 1.25
N ASP A 111 7.41 13.77 0.88
CA ASP A 111 6.85 14.94 1.56
C ASP A 111 5.32 15.00 1.45
N SER A 112 4.78 14.65 0.29
CA SER A 112 3.35 14.67 0.01
C SER A 112 2.94 13.52 -0.89
N PRO A 113 2.95 12.27 -0.38
CA PRO A 113 2.50 11.13 -1.16
C PRO A 113 0.99 11.19 -1.39
N GLU A 114 0.55 10.85 -2.60
CA GLU A 114 -0.86 10.77 -2.96
C GLU A 114 -1.21 9.34 -3.33
N PHE A 115 -2.35 8.85 -2.81
CA PHE A 115 -2.90 7.56 -3.22
C PHE A 115 -3.86 7.75 -4.39
N ILE A 116 -3.73 6.90 -5.39
CA ILE A 116 -4.54 6.93 -6.59
C ILE A 116 -5.02 5.52 -6.98
N SER A 117 -6.07 5.47 -7.79
CA SER A 117 -6.43 4.21 -8.47
C SER A 117 -5.35 3.84 -9.48
N PRO A 118 -5.03 2.54 -9.65
CA PRO A 118 -4.11 2.08 -10.70
C PRO A 118 -4.49 2.60 -12.09
N ASP A 119 -5.78 2.68 -12.39
CA ASP A 119 -6.29 3.17 -13.68
C ASP A 119 -6.00 4.66 -13.93
N SER A 120 -5.69 5.41 -12.88
CA SER A 120 -5.31 6.82 -12.95
C SER A 120 -3.85 7.05 -13.36
N ILE A 121 -3.03 6.00 -13.42
CA ILE A 121 -1.65 6.09 -13.92
C ILE A 121 -1.71 6.30 -15.43
N PRO A 122 -1.09 7.39 -15.96
CA PRO A 122 -1.12 7.67 -17.40
C PRO A 122 -0.54 6.50 -18.23
N ALA A 123 -1.18 6.18 -19.33
CA ALA A 123 -0.81 5.03 -20.15
C ALA A 123 0.62 5.12 -20.72
N ASP A 124 1.07 6.33 -21.07
CA ASP A 124 2.42 6.61 -21.56
C ASP A 124 3.52 6.41 -20.49
N VAL A 125 3.13 6.40 -19.21
CA VAL A 125 4.04 6.20 -18.08
C VAL A 125 4.20 4.72 -17.75
N ARG A 126 3.20 3.88 -17.99
CA ARG A 126 3.19 2.46 -17.59
C ARG A 126 4.38 1.65 -18.10
N ASN A 127 4.91 2.01 -19.27
CA ASN A 127 6.06 1.34 -19.88
C ASN A 127 7.42 1.95 -19.47
N ARG A 128 7.41 3.00 -18.65
CA ARG A 128 8.62 3.70 -18.20
C ARG A 128 9.04 3.23 -16.81
N LYS A 129 9.38 1.96 -16.71
CA LYS A 129 9.88 1.37 -15.46
C LYS A 129 11.29 1.86 -15.17
N ILE A 130 11.50 2.25 -13.91
CA ILE A 130 12.80 2.75 -13.45
C ILE A 130 13.12 2.21 -12.06
N ARG A 131 14.38 2.31 -11.73
CA ARG A 131 14.91 2.15 -10.37
C ARG A 131 15.52 3.46 -9.92
N VAL A 132 15.15 3.92 -8.75
CA VAL A 132 15.78 5.10 -8.11
C VAL A 132 17.15 4.72 -7.60
N VAL A 133 18.14 5.58 -7.82
CA VAL A 133 19.51 5.40 -7.34
C VAL A 133 19.86 6.55 -6.40
N GLY A 134 20.20 6.21 -5.18
CA GLY A 134 20.58 7.15 -4.13
C GLY A 134 19.39 7.77 -3.36
N GLY A 135 19.70 8.39 -2.25
CA GLY A 135 18.74 9.04 -1.37
C GLY A 135 17.82 8.08 -0.59
N PRO A 136 16.75 8.62 0.04
CA PRO A 136 15.83 7.82 0.87
C PRO A 136 15.06 6.76 0.10
N LEU A 137 14.90 6.92 -1.22
CA LEU A 137 14.20 6.01 -2.11
C LEU A 137 15.14 5.11 -2.93
N ASP A 138 16.41 5.00 -2.55
CA ASP A 138 17.38 4.15 -3.25
C ASP A 138 16.89 2.71 -3.43
N GLY A 139 16.96 2.20 -4.65
CA GLY A 139 16.52 0.85 -5.01
C GLY A 139 15.00 0.69 -5.19
N VAL A 140 14.19 1.72 -4.94
CA VAL A 140 12.75 1.69 -5.22
C VAL A 140 12.52 1.54 -6.72
N GLN A 141 11.65 0.60 -7.10
CA GLN A 141 11.21 0.39 -8.45
C GLN A 141 9.81 0.97 -8.67
N GLY A 142 9.60 1.58 -9.80
CA GLY A 142 8.32 2.17 -10.13
C GLY A 142 8.26 2.69 -11.56
N MET A 143 7.23 3.48 -11.84
CA MET A 143 7.01 4.13 -13.13
C MET A 143 7.25 5.63 -13.00
N LEU A 144 7.93 6.24 -13.96
CA LEU A 144 8.35 7.64 -13.88
C LEU A 144 7.67 8.50 -14.93
N LYS A 145 7.00 9.56 -14.47
CA LYS A 145 6.50 10.65 -15.31
C LYS A 145 7.46 11.83 -15.25
N THR A 146 7.93 12.27 -16.39
CA THR A 146 8.76 13.46 -16.56
C THR A 146 7.96 14.55 -17.26
N VAL A 147 8.17 15.80 -16.84
CA VAL A 147 7.63 16.99 -17.51
C VAL A 147 8.79 17.76 -18.11
N ARG A 148 8.69 18.09 -19.40
CA ARG A 148 9.76 18.84 -20.11
C ARG A 148 10.01 20.18 -19.41
N GLY A 149 11.29 20.46 -19.12
CA GLY A 149 11.71 21.68 -18.45
C GLY A 149 11.52 21.69 -16.93
N SER A 150 10.99 20.62 -16.34
CA SER A 150 10.87 20.49 -14.89
C SER A 150 11.97 19.60 -14.30
N LYS A 151 12.55 20.03 -13.19
CA LYS A 151 13.45 19.19 -12.37
C LYS A 151 12.66 18.16 -11.56
N PHE A 152 11.39 18.44 -11.29
CA PHE A 152 10.51 17.53 -10.55
C PHE A 152 9.95 16.45 -11.47
N LYS A 153 9.92 15.24 -10.96
CA LYS A 153 9.38 14.05 -11.63
C LYS A 153 8.39 13.38 -10.69
N THR A 154 7.41 12.71 -11.25
CA THR A 154 6.45 11.94 -10.46
C THR A 154 6.79 10.45 -10.54
N LEU A 155 7.05 9.85 -9.40
CA LEU A 155 7.23 8.41 -9.25
C LEU A 155 5.88 7.78 -8.88
N TYR A 156 5.51 6.71 -9.56
CA TYR A 156 4.35 5.89 -9.24
C TYR A 156 4.81 4.50 -8.82
N VAL A 157 4.34 4.03 -7.67
CA VAL A 157 4.53 2.64 -7.22
C VAL A 157 3.15 2.01 -7.05
N GLU A 158 2.89 0.95 -7.80
CA GLU A 158 1.60 0.28 -7.86
C GLU A 158 1.61 -0.99 -7.00
N LEU A 159 0.54 -1.19 -6.23
CA LEU A 159 0.15 -2.50 -5.72
C LEU A 159 -0.89 -3.06 -6.70
N PRO A 160 -0.55 -4.06 -7.53
CA PRO A 160 -1.34 -4.46 -8.67
C PRO A 160 -2.79 -4.80 -8.33
N GLY A 161 -3.74 -4.15 -9.02
CA GLY A 161 -5.17 -4.37 -8.86
C GLY A 161 -5.77 -3.79 -7.57
N ILE A 162 -5.01 -3.02 -6.78
CA ILE A 162 -5.48 -2.46 -5.52
C ILE A 162 -5.40 -0.93 -5.54
N MET A 163 -4.19 -0.38 -5.59
CA MET A 163 -3.95 1.06 -5.55
C MET A 163 -2.54 1.38 -5.98
N ALA A 164 -2.24 2.66 -6.14
CA ALA A 164 -0.88 3.14 -6.33
C ALA A 164 -0.60 4.34 -5.42
N VAL A 165 0.67 4.55 -5.10
CA VAL A 165 1.15 5.78 -4.49
C VAL A 165 1.92 6.58 -5.52
N SER A 166 1.68 7.89 -5.58
CA SER A 166 2.47 8.83 -6.38
C SER A 166 3.22 9.79 -5.47
N ALA A 167 4.45 10.08 -5.84
CA ALA A 167 5.28 11.04 -5.14
C ALA A 167 6.03 11.93 -6.11
N VAL A 168 5.97 13.23 -5.88
CA VAL A 168 6.70 14.22 -6.69
C VAL A 168 8.00 14.54 -5.97
N SER A 169 9.13 14.36 -6.66
CA SER A 169 10.46 14.64 -6.10
C SER A 169 11.48 15.00 -7.17
N GLN A 170 12.62 15.48 -6.73
CA GLN A 170 13.83 15.56 -7.56
C GLN A 170 14.62 14.29 -7.30
N PHE A 171 14.87 13.53 -8.35
CA PHE A 171 15.69 12.32 -8.29
C PHE A 171 17.05 12.64 -8.92
N ASP A 172 18.12 12.42 -8.17
CA ASP A 172 19.49 12.70 -8.65
C ASP A 172 19.88 11.74 -9.76
N PHE A 173 19.59 10.46 -9.56
CA PHE A 173 19.86 9.42 -10.54
C PHE A 173 18.69 8.45 -10.64
N ILE A 174 18.43 8.00 -11.85
CA ILE A 174 17.47 6.95 -12.18
C ILE A 174 18.11 5.97 -13.15
N GLN A 175 17.83 4.70 -12.98
CA GLN A 175 18.18 3.66 -13.93
C GLN A 175 16.88 3.18 -14.60
N PHE A 176 16.87 3.10 -15.92
CA PHE A 176 15.76 2.48 -16.64
C PHE A 176 15.91 0.96 -16.55
N ASP A 177 14.84 0.28 -16.21
CA ASP A 177 14.76 -1.16 -16.33
C ASP A 177 14.29 -1.48 -17.77
N ASP A 178 15.15 -2.16 -18.52
CA ASP A 178 14.90 -2.62 -19.90
C ASP A 178 13.91 -3.79 -19.91
#